data_d25080603e4048be8f6101ea8d325e42
#
_entry.id   d25080603e4048be8f6101ea8d325e42
#
_cell.length_a   1.000
_cell.length_b   1.000
_cell.length_c   1.000
_cell.angle_alpha   90.00
_cell.angle_beta   90.00
_cell.angle_gamma   90.00
#
_symmetry.space_group_name_H-M   'P 1'
#
loop_
_entity.id
_entity.type
_entity.pdbx_description
1 polymer ?
#
loop_
_entity_poly.entity_id
_entity_poly.type
_entity_poly.pdbx_seq_one_letter_code
_entity_poly.pdbx_strand_id
1 'polypeptide(L)'
;MEYKIAVLKGDGIGPEIVDVATKVLEKIGEKFNHKFIFTRGYLGGESIDKYGVPLSDETINICKDSDAVLLGAVGGTKWDKIEPELRPEKGLLKIRKELEVFTNLRPAILFNELKNASPLKEEIIGDGLDIMVVRELTGGLYFGPKKYSDEEASDTLVYKRSEIERITKKAFEIAKLRNKKLTSVDKQNVLDSSKLWRKIVNEISESYPEVQVEHMYVDNAAMQLVINPRQFDVILTENTFGDILSDEASMLTGSIGMLPSASLGDGKVGIYEPCHGSAPDIAGKNIANPIATILSVVMMLRYSFNLNKEADIIEEAIKNVLKDGYRTSDIYTDGYKKVGTIEMGNEIINRI
;
A
#
# COMPACT_ATOMS: atom_id res chain seq x y z
N MET A 1 -0.02 22.91 14.02
CA MET A 1 0.01 23.03 12.56
C MET A 1 -1.32 22.58 12.01
N GLU A 2 -1.68 23.02 10.78
CA GLU A 2 -2.94 22.62 10.12
C GLU A 2 -2.61 21.80 8.87
N TYR A 3 -3.30 20.68 8.66
CA TYR A 3 -3.11 19.75 7.54
C TYR A 3 -4.45 19.42 6.91
N LYS A 4 -4.55 19.53 5.59
CA LYS A 4 -5.75 19.20 4.82
C LYS A 4 -5.64 17.79 4.27
N ILE A 5 -6.62 16.94 4.56
CA ILE A 5 -6.66 15.55 4.13
C ILE A 5 -7.94 15.31 3.34
N ALA A 6 -7.79 14.90 2.07
CA ALA A 6 -8.89 14.36 1.31
C ALA A 6 -9.20 12.93 1.79
N VAL A 7 -10.44 12.67 2.15
CA VAL A 7 -10.87 11.36 2.67
C VAL A 7 -11.80 10.70 1.65
N LEU A 8 -11.32 9.62 1.04
CA LEU A 8 -12.02 8.80 0.06
C LEU A 8 -12.33 7.46 0.72
N LYS A 9 -13.54 7.29 1.28
CA LYS A 9 -13.89 6.06 2.00
C LYS A 9 -13.96 4.86 1.07
N GLY A 10 -14.45 5.06 -0.17
CA GLY A 10 -14.59 4.02 -1.17
C GLY A 10 -15.65 2.98 -0.82
N ASP A 11 -15.39 1.72 -1.14
CA ASP A 11 -16.35 0.63 -1.20
C ASP A 11 -16.13 -0.41 -0.09
N GLY A 12 -17.11 -1.28 0.10
CA GLY A 12 -17.02 -2.45 0.99
C GLY A 12 -16.67 -2.10 2.43
N ILE A 13 -15.55 -2.63 2.93
CA ILE A 13 -15.03 -2.33 4.29
C ILE A 13 -14.38 -0.95 4.40
N GLY A 14 -14.14 -0.25 3.27
CA GLY A 14 -13.47 1.05 3.25
C GLY A 14 -14.04 2.07 4.24
N PRO A 15 -15.37 2.30 4.29
CA PRO A 15 -15.97 3.25 5.24
C PRO A 15 -15.64 2.96 6.71
N GLU A 16 -15.73 1.70 7.15
CA GLU A 16 -15.50 1.35 8.56
C GLU A 16 -14.02 1.45 8.98
N ILE A 17 -13.08 1.08 8.12
CA ILE A 17 -11.63 1.18 8.44
C ILE A 17 -11.12 2.62 8.38
N VAL A 18 -11.64 3.44 7.45
CA VAL A 18 -11.30 4.87 7.35
C VAL A 18 -11.87 5.67 8.52
N ASP A 19 -13.09 5.35 9.00
CA ASP A 19 -13.67 6.00 10.18
C ASP A 19 -12.83 5.74 11.44
N VAL A 20 -12.24 4.57 11.57
CA VAL A 20 -11.30 4.28 12.64
C VAL A 20 -9.99 5.06 12.47
N ALA A 21 -9.42 5.08 11.27
CA ALA A 21 -8.16 5.77 11.00
C ALA A 21 -8.27 7.30 11.18
N THR A 22 -9.40 7.90 10.81
CA THR A 22 -9.64 9.34 11.05
C THR A 22 -9.72 9.66 12.54
N LYS A 23 -10.34 8.81 13.37
CA LYS A 23 -10.35 8.98 14.82
C LYS A 23 -8.95 8.88 15.45
N VAL A 24 -8.07 8.02 14.91
CA VAL A 24 -6.67 7.96 15.33
C VAL A 24 -5.96 9.29 15.02
N LEU A 25 -6.18 9.87 13.83
CA LEU A 25 -5.65 11.20 13.48
C LEU A 25 -6.19 12.31 14.40
N GLU A 26 -7.50 12.30 14.70
CA GLU A 26 -8.11 13.26 15.64
C GLU A 26 -7.44 13.17 17.02
N LYS A 27 -7.22 11.95 17.54
CA LYS A 27 -6.55 11.73 18.82
C LYS A 27 -5.11 12.26 18.83
N ILE A 28 -4.35 12.01 17.76
CA ILE A 28 -3.00 12.58 17.57
C ILE A 28 -3.06 14.12 17.51
N GLY A 29 -4.05 14.66 16.80
CA GLY A 29 -4.28 16.10 16.73
C GLY A 29 -4.49 16.73 18.11
N GLU A 30 -5.34 16.12 18.93
CA GLU A 30 -5.57 16.54 20.32
C GLU A 30 -4.29 16.49 21.15
N LYS A 31 -3.55 15.38 21.08
CA LYS A 31 -2.33 15.17 21.89
C LYS A 31 -1.20 16.14 21.56
N PHE A 32 -1.01 16.45 20.26
CA PHE A 32 0.12 17.27 19.76
C PHE A 32 -0.27 18.67 19.31
N ASN A 33 -1.53 19.08 19.52
CA ASN A 33 -2.08 20.36 19.09
C ASN A 33 -1.90 20.59 17.58
N HIS A 34 -2.22 19.55 16.79
CA HIS A 34 -2.35 19.62 15.34
C HIS A 34 -3.83 19.67 14.96
N LYS A 35 -4.13 20.34 13.85
CA LYS A 35 -5.48 20.40 13.30
C LYS A 35 -5.49 19.66 11.96
N PHE A 36 -6.14 18.51 11.92
CA PHE A 36 -6.42 17.79 10.68
C PHE A 36 -7.79 18.19 10.15
N ILE A 37 -7.83 18.69 8.91
CA ILE A 37 -9.08 19.09 8.23
C ILE A 37 -9.40 18.05 7.20
N PHE A 38 -10.51 17.34 7.42
CA PHE A 38 -10.97 16.27 6.53
C PHE A 38 -11.98 16.81 5.53
N THR A 39 -11.70 16.62 4.23
CA THR A 39 -12.63 16.92 3.14
C THR A 39 -13.02 15.63 2.43
N ARG A 40 -14.31 15.29 2.44
CA ARG A 40 -14.80 14.06 1.81
C ARG A 40 -14.86 14.19 0.30
N GLY A 41 -14.24 13.23 -0.40
CA GLY A 41 -14.42 12.95 -1.81
C GLY A 41 -15.06 11.57 -2.02
N TYR A 42 -15.42 11.25 -3.27
CA TYR A 42 -16.04 9.99 -3.65
C TYR A 42 -15.23 9.31 -4.74
N LEU A 43 -14.92 8.03 -4.55
CA LEU A 43 -14.13 7.25 -5.50
C LEU A 43 -14.63 5.80 -5.53
N GLY A 44 -14.55 5.17 -6.71
CA GLY A 44 -14.97 3.80 -6.88
C GLY A 44 -16.46 3.65 -7.09
N GLY A 45 -17.04 2.60 -6.53
CA GLY A 45 -18.44 2.27 -6.64
C GLY A 45 -19.35 3.29 -5.97
N GLU A 46 -18.97 3.87 -4.82
CA GLU A 46 -19.74 4.94 -4.20
C GLU A 46 -19.84 6.19 -5.10
N SER A 47 -18.79 6.48 -5.89
CA SER A 47 -18.81 7.57 -6.86
C SER A 47 -19.71 7.26 -8.06
N ILE A 48 -19.69 6.02 -8.54
CA ILE A 48 -20.58 5.56 -9.62
C ILE A 48 -22.04 5.68 -9.20
N ASP A 49 -22.38 5.23 -7.99
CA ASP A 49 -23.74 5.30 -7.46
C ASP A 49 -24.25 6.75 -7.32
N LYS A 50 -23.34 7.68 -7.01
CA LYS A 50 -23.69 9.08 -6.78
C LYS A 50 -23.64 9.95 -8.05
N TYR A 51 -22.64 9.75 -8.89
CA TYR A 51 -22.30 10.64 -10.00
C TYR A 51 -22.31 9.94 -11.38
N GLY A 52 -22.49 8.62 -11.43
CA GLY A 52 -22.42 7.84 -12.68
C GLY A 52 -21.03 7.60 -13.22
N VAL A 53 -19.99 8.03 -12.51
CA VAL A 53 -18.57 7.88 -12.88
C VAL A 53 -17.72 7.43 -11.70
N PRO A 54 -16.66 6.62 -11.91
CA PRO A 54 -15.86 6.10 -10.82
C PRO A 54 -14.99 7.15 -10.10
N LEU A 55 -14.80 8.32 -10.72
CA LEU A 55 -14.10 9.47 -10.15
C LEU A 55 -14.55 10.75 -10.83
N SER A 56 -15.13 11.68 -10.07
CA SER A 56 -15.56 13.00 -10.54
C SER A 56 -14.41 14.01 -10.53
N ASP A 57 -14.51 15.05 -11.35
CA ASP A 57 -13.55 16.15 -11.37
C ASP A 57 -13.57 16.95 -10.05
N GLU A 58 -14.71 17.02 -9.36
CA GLU A 58 -14.82 17.60 -8.01
C GLU A 58 -13.89 16.86 -7.03
N THR A 59 -13.93 15.52 -7.02
CA THR A 59 -13.05 14.72 -6.15
C THR A 59 -11.57 14.90 -6.50
N ILE A 60 -11.23 14.99 -7.81
CA ILE A 60 -9.85 15.26 -8.24
C ILE A 60 -9.36 16.61 -7.68
N ASN A 61 -10.20 17.66 -7.75
CA ASN A 61 -9.85 18.97 -7.23
C ASN A 61 -9.68 18.94 -5.71
N ILE A 62 -10.58 18.27 -4.96
CA ILE A 62 -10.42 18.07 -3.51
C ILE A 62 -9.08 17.43 -3.18
N CYS A 63 -8.68 16.40 -3.93
CA CYS A 63 -7.39 15.73 -3.71
C CYS A 63 -6.21 16.65 -4.01
N LYS A 64 -6.25 17.40 -5.12
CA LYS A 64 -5.16 18.33 -5.52
C LYS A 64 -5.00 19.51 -4.55
N ASP A 65 -6.08 19.94 -3.90
CA ASP A 65 -6.11 21.04 -2.92
C ASP A 65 -5.77 20.59 -1.48
N SER A 66 -5.53 19.29 -1.28
CA SER A 66 -5.17 18.69 0.00
C SER A 66 -3.66 18.48 0.13
N ASP A 67 -3.19 18.27 1.35
CA ASP A 67 -1.78 17.91 1.63
C ASP A 67 -1.53 16.40 1.52
N ALA A 68 -2.59 15.61 1.69
CA ALA A 68 -2.56 14.15 1.53
C ALA A 68 -3.97 13.59 1.21
N VAL A 69 -4.02 12.38 0.69
CA VAL A 69 -5.25 11.63 0.44
C VAL A 69 -5.25 10.35 1.27
N LEU A 70 -6.27 10.16 2.10
CA LEU A 70 -6.55 8.90 2.80
C LEU A 70 -7.64 8.16 2.02
N LEU A 71 -7.32 6.97 1.52
CA LEU A 71 -8.23 6.13 0.76
C LEU A 71 -8.49 4.82 1.52
N GLY A 72 -9.75 4.38 1.52
CA GLY A 72 -10.14 3.09 2.09
C GLY A 72 -9.91 1.94 1.12
N ALA A 73 -10.96 1.50 0.44
CA ALA A 73 -10.87 0.39 -0.51
C ALA A 73 -11.77 0.64 -1.72
N VAL A 74 -11.51 -0.03 -2.83
CA VAL A 74 -12.21 0.19 -4.09
C VAL A 74 -12.66 -1.14 -4.68
N GLY A 75 -13.85 -1.13 -5.32
CA GLY A 75 -14.38 -2.27 -6.05
C GLY A 75 -15.48 -3.03 -5.33
N GLY A 76 -16.10 -3.94 -6.06
CA GLY A 76 -17.15 -4.81 -5.53
C GLY A 76 -18.01 -5.43 -6.64
N THR A 77 -18.56 -6.60 -6.38
CA THR A 77 -19.30 -7.43 -7.35
C THR A 77 -20.53 -6.73 -7.93
N LYS A 78 -21.06 -5.70 -7.24
CA LYS A 78 -22.18 -4.88 -7.71
C LYS A 78 -21.92 -4.24 -9.08
N TRP A 79 -20.67 -3.88 -9.35
CA TRP A 79 -20.25 -3.16 -10.57
C TRP A 79 -19.51 -4.04 -11.60
N ASP A 80 -19.48 -5.37 -11.45
CA ASP A 80 -18.80 -6.27 -12.39
C ASP A 80 -19.39 -6.26 -13.80
N LYS A 81 -20.70 -5.97 -13.92
CA LYS A 81 -21.44 -6.04 -15.18
C LYS A 81 -21.59 -4.72 -15.93
N ILE A 82 -21.01 -3.64 -15.38
CA ILE A 82 -21.02 -2.32 -16.05
C ILE A 82 -19.93 -2.23 -17.12
N GLU A 83 -20.01 -1.21 -17.95
CA GLU A 83 -19.00 -0.92 -18.96
C GLU A 83 -17.59 -0.89 -18.34
N PRO A 84 -16.59 -1.52 -18.97
CA PRO A 84 -15.22 -1.63 -18.40
C PRO A 84 -14.59 -0.29 -18.01
N GLU A 85 -14.88 0.78 -18.77
CA GLU A 85 -14.36 2.13 -18.52
C GLU A 85 -15.01 2.81 -17.30
N LEU A 86 -16.17 2.31 -16.85
CA LEU A 86 -16.86 2.82 -15.67
C LEU A 86 -16.59 2.01 -14.40
N ARG A 87 -15.82 0.92 -14.46
CA ARG A 87 -15.54 0.11 -13.28
C ARG A 87 -14.82 0.90 -12.18
N PRO A 88 -15.06 0.58 -10.90
CA PRO A 88 -14.48 1.29 -9.76
C PRO A 88 -12.95 1.45 -9.85
N GLU A 89 -12.23 0.43 -10.30
CA GLU A 89 -10.77 0.38 -10.42
C GLU A 89 -10.23 1.44 -11.41
N LYS A 90 -11.03 1.84 -12.40
CA LYS A 90 -10.66 2.93 -13.32
C LYS A 90 -10.54 4.28 -12.60
N GLY A 91 -11.36 4.50 -11.57
CA GLY A 91 -11.25 5.67 -10.70
C GLY A 91 -9.92 5.70 -9.97
N LEU A 92 -9.48 4.55 -9.43
CA LEU A 92 -8.21 4.42 -8.74
C LEU A 92 -7.02 4.68 -9.67
N LEU A 93 -7.02 4.08 -10.86
CA LEU A 93 -5.96 4.32 -11.86
C LEU A 93 -5.95 5.80 -12.30
N LYS A 94 -7.13 6.42 -12.47
CA LYS A 94 -7.24 7.84 -12.87
C LYS A 94 -6.68 8.76 -11.78
N ILE A 95 -7.02 8.59 -10.50
CA ILE A 95 -6.54 9.48 -9.43
C ILE A 95 -5.02 9.35 -9.23
N ARG A 96 -4.45 8.15 -9.33
CA ARG A 96 -3.00 7.93 -9.28
C ARG A 96 -2.27 8.69 -10.40
N LYS A 97 -2.83 8.70 -11.61
CA LYS A 97 -2.32 9.45 -12.75
C LYS A 97 -2.46 10.96 -12.56
N GLU A 98 -3.62 11.42 -12.11
CA GLU A 98 -3.93 12.85 -11.88
C GLU A 98 -3.06 13.50 -10.79
N LEU A 99 -2.63 12.72 -9.81
CA LEU A 99 -1.73 13.15 -8.73
C LEU A 99 -0.26 12.80 -9.02
N GLU A 100 0.04 12.18 -10.17
CA GLU A 100 1.38 11.80 -10.60
C GLU A 100 2.14 10.95 -9.57
N VAL A 101 1.43 10.10 -8.82
CA VAL A 101 2.01 9.23 -7.79
C VAL A 101 2.50 7.92 -8.42
N PHE A 102 3.78 7.88 -8.78
CA PHE A 102 4.39 6.78 -9.51
C PHE A 102 5.13 5.77 -8.64
N THR A 103 5.40 6.10 -7.39
CA THR A 103 6.10 5.21 -6.42
C THR A 103 5.11 4.66 -5.42
N ASN A 104 4.88 3.36 -5.40
CA ASN A 104 4.07 2.74 -4.37
C ASN A 104 4.98 1.98 -3.39
N LEU A 105 4.94 2.39 -2.14
CA LEU A 105 5.67 1.80 -1.03
C LEU A 105 4.76 0.86 -0.27
N ARG A 106 5.16 -0.41 -0.15
CA ARG A 106 4.43 -1.46 0.55
C ARG A 106 5.36 -2.16 1.56
N PRO A 107 5.42 -1.70 2.81
CA PRO A 107 6.23 -2.35 3.84
C PRO A 107 5.54 -3.63 4.34
N ALA A 108 6.19 -4.77 4.19
CA ALA A 108 5.76 -6.04 4.77
C ALA A 108 6.55 -6.27 6.08
N ILE A 109 5.95 -5.89 7.20
CA ILE A 109 6.56 -5.97 8.53
C ILE A 109 5.83 -7.01 9.36
N LEU A 110 6.54 -8.04 9.82
CA LEU A 110 6.01 -9.01 10.77
C LEU A 110 6.25 -8.51 12.20
N PHE A 111 5.18 -8.14 12.87
CA PHE A 111 5.23 -7.80 14.29
C PHE A 111 5.59 -9.03 15.12
N ASN A 112 6.47 -8.88 16.11
CA ASN A 112 6.88 -9.98 16.99
C ASN A 112 5.69 -10.68 17.68
N GLU A 113 4.67 -9.89 18.01
CA GLU A 113 3.42 -10.34 18.65
C GLU A 113 2.53 -11.20 17.72
N LEU A 114 2.83 -11.20 16.41
CA LEU A 114 2.11 -11.93 15.37
C LEU A 114 2.93 -13.06 14.72
N LYS A 115 4.08 -13.43 15.26
CA LYS A 115 4.89 -14.52 14.71
C LYS A 115 4.09 -15.81 14.52
N ASN A 116 3.21 -16.13 15.46
CA ASN A 116 2.35 -17.32 15.39
C ASN A 116 1.23 -17.23 14.35
N ALA A 117 0.95 -16.04 13.81
CA ALA A 117 -0.02 -15.85 12.72
C ALA A 117 0.63 -16.03 11.33
N SER A 118 1.95 -15.98 11.24
CA SER A 118 2.67 -16.25 9.99
C SER A 118 2.52 -17.72 9.58
N PRO A 119 2.32 -18.01 8.27
CA PRO A 119 2.32 -19.37 7.75
C PRO A 119 3.72 -20.00 7.68
N LEU A 120 4.77 -19.21 7.87
CA LEU A 120 6.15 -19.67 7.79
C LEU A 120 6.60 -20.31 9.10
N LYS A 121 7.55 -21.23 8.98
CA LYS A 121 8.20 -21.83 10.15
C LYS A 121 9.02 -20.78 10.89
N GLU A 122 9.12 -20.92 12.21
CA GLU A 122 9.85 -19.99 13.08
C GLU A 122 11.32 -19.83 12.68
N GLU A 123 11.99 -20.90 12.23
CA GLU A 123 13.37 -20.88 11.74
C GLU A 123 13.57 -19.99 10.50
N ILE A 124 12.52 -19.84 9.64
CA ILE A 124 12.54 -18.97 8.46
C ILE A 124 12.30 -17.50 8.88
N ILE A 125 11.39 -17.29 9.80
CA ILE A 125 11.03 -15.95 10.32
C ILE A 125 12.19 -15.36 11.14
N GLY A 126 12.81 -16.18 12.00
CA GLY A 126 13.86 -15.76 12.92
C GLY A 126 13.44 -14.59 13.81
N ASP A 127 14.20 -13.50 13.78
CA ASP A 127 13.94 -12.30 14.58
C ASP A 127 12.79 -11.41 14.05
N GLY A 128 12.25 -11.73 12.88
CA GLY A 128 11.16 -11.01 12.24
C GLY A 128 11.44 -10.71 10.77
N LEU A 129 10.48 -10.05 10.13
CA LEU A 129 10.56 -9.63 8.72
C LEU A 129 10.31 -8.13 8.63
N ASP A 130 11.11 -7.45 7.82
CA ASP A 130 10.94 -6.03 7.46
C ASP A 130 11.41 -5.83 6.02
N ILE A 131 10.48 -5.99 5.09
CA ILE A 131 10.72 -5.91 3.64
C ILE A 131 9.97 -4.70 3.10
N MET A 132 10.65 -3.83 2.36
CA MET A 132 10.03 -2.71 1.66
C MET A 132 9.90 -3.03 0.17
N VAL A 133 8.70 -3.23 -0.34
CA VAL A 133 8.44 -3.33 -1.77
C VAL A 133 8.25 -1.92 -2.35
N VAL A 134 9.09 -1.54 -3.29
CA VAL A 134 9.04 -0.30 -4.06
C VAL A 134 8.54 -0.65 -5.47
N ARG A 135 7.22 -0.46 -5.67
CA ARG A 135 6.51 -0.78 -6.91
C ARG A 135 6.36 0.46 -7.77
N GLU A 136 6.76 0.38 -9.05
CA GLU A 136 6.36 1.38 -10.04
C GLU A 136 4.83 1.29 -10.25
N LEU A 137 4.12 2.43 -10.27
CA LEU A 137 2.65 2.42 -10.13
C LEU A 137 1.90 2.92 -11.36
N THR A 138 2.52 3.64 -12.28
CA THR A 138 1.84 4.39 -13.36
C THR A 138 2.25 3.98 -14.77
N GLY A 139 3.06 2.93 -14.90
CA GLY A 139 3.50 2.34 -16.17
C GLY A 139 3.14 0.85 -16.30
N GLY A 140 3.75 0.21 -17.26
CA GLY A 140 3.68 -1.22 -17.47
C GLY A 140 2.37 -1.71 -18.07
N LEU A 141 2.03 -2.97 -17.75
CA LEU A 141 0.91 -3.69 -18.33
C LEU A 141 -0.46 -3.04 -18.05
N TYR A 142 -0.65 -2.45 -16.88
CA TYR A 142 -1.92 -1.86 -16.48
C TYR A 142 -2.27 -0.57 -17.23
N PHE A 143 -1.26 0.13 -17.73
CA PHE A 143 -1.38 1.40 -18.45
C PHE A 143 -1.06 1.33 -19.95
N GLY A 144 -0.58 0.19 -20.41
CA GLY A 144 -0.25 -0.04 -21.79
C GLY A 144 -1.46 -0.19 -22.72
N PRO A 145 -1.25 -0.22 -24.04
CA PRO A 145 -2.29 -0.47 -25.02
C PRO A 145 -2.98 -1.82 -24.79
N LYS A 146 -4.28 -1.82 -24.96
CA LYS A 146 -5.14 -3.01 -24.77
C LYS A 146 -6.00 -3.26 -25.99
N LYS A 147 -6.27 -4.52 -26.27
CA LYS A 147 -7.22 -4.97 -27.29
C LYS A 147 -8.05 -6.11 -26.73
N TYR A 148 -9.34 -6.08 -26.97
CA TYR A 148 -10.25 -7.14 -26.58
C TYR A 148 -11.28 -7.41 -27.66
N SER A 149 -11.49 -8.67 -27.99
CA SER A 149 -12.59 -9.19 -28.80
C SER A 149 -12.92 -10.60 -28.33
N ASP A 150 -13.99 -11.21 -28.85
CA ASP A 150 -14.34 -12.59 -28.49
C ASP A 150 -13.33 -13.62 -29.02
N GLU A 151 -12.47 -13.24 -29.98
CA GLU A 151 -11.47 -14.11 -30.61
C GLU A 151 -10.05 -13.85 -30.12
N GLU A 152 -9.73 -12.62 -29.70
CA GLU A 152 -8.35 -12.21 -29.33
C GLU A 152 -8.38 -11.13 -28.26
N ALA A 153 -7.51 -11.30 -27.27
CA ALA A 153 -7.24 -10.26 -26.27
C ALA A 153 -5.73 -10.04 -26.10
N SER A 154 -5.32 -8.79 -25.94
CA SER A 154 -3.91 -8.45 -25.69
C SER A 154 -3.77 -7.27 -24.77
N ASP A 155 -2.76 -7.33 -23.89
CA ASP A 155 -2.28 -6.24 -23.07
C ASP A 155 -0.79 -6.05 -23.35
N THR A 156 -0.36 -4.80 -23.54
CA THR A 156 1.03 -4.50 -23.91
C THR A 156 1.78 -3.91 -22.74
N LEU A 157 2.86 -4.56 -22.29
CA LEU A 157 3.75 -4.07 -21.27
C LEU A 157 4.75 -3.08 -21.87
N VAL A 158 4.62 -1.80 -21.50
CA VAL A 158 5.47 -0.71 -22.01
C VAL A 158 6.07 0.06 -20.86
N TYR A 159 7.39 0.26 -20.89
CA TYR A 159 8.11 1.17 -20.00
C TYR A 159 9.00 2.13 -20.80
N LYS A 160 8.95 3.41 -20.45
CA LYS A 160 9.88 4.42 -20.92
C LYS A 160 11.09 4.50 -19.96
N ARG A 161 12.24 4.91 -20.51
CA ARG A 161 13.45 5.15 -19.70
C ARG A 161 13.18 6.04 -18.49
N SER A 162 12.48 7.16 -18.67
CA SER A 162 12.18 8.10 -17.58
C SER A 162 11.34 7.50 -16.44
N GLU A 163 10.43 6.57 -16.75
CA GLU A 163 9.61 5.89 -15.75
C GLU A 163 10.45 4.95 -14.89
N ILE A 164 11.40 4.24 -15.51
CA ILE A 164 12.33 3.36 -14.80
C ILE A 164 13.34 4.18 -13.97
N GLU A 165 13.87 5.27 -14.55
CA GLU A 165 14.83 6.13 -13.87
C GLU A 165 14.27 6.74 -12.58
N ARG A 166 13.04 7.29 -12.62
CA ARG A 166 12.43 7.94 -11.46
C ARG A 166 12.16 6.97 -10.33
N ILE A 167 11.61 5.76 -10.62
CA ILE A 167 11.34 4.77 -9.59
C ILE A 167 12.63 4.17 -9.02
N THR A 168 13.63 3.95 -9.86
CA THR A 168 14.93 3.43 -9.45
C THR A 168 15.61 4.39 -8.48
N LYS A 169 15.65 5.68 -8.77
CA LYS A 169 16.19 6.70 -7.84
C LYS A 169 15.49 6.69 -6.50
N LYS A 170 14.14 6.65 -6.47
CA LYS A 170 13.37 6.54 -5.21
C LYS A 170 13.73 5.28 -4.43
N ALA A 171 13.88 4.13 -5.09
CA ALA A 171 14.26 2.89 -4.42
C ALA A 171 15.67 2.94 -3.82
N PHE A 172 16.63 3.55 -4.51
CA PHE A 172 17.97 3.76 -3.96
C PHE A 172 17.96 4.70 -2.74
N GLU A 173 17.22 5.81 -2.81
CA GLU A 173 17.07 6.72 -1.64
C GLU A 173 16.45 6.02 -0.44
N ILE A 174 15.46 5.16 -0.66
CA ILE A 174 14.88 4.34 0.41
C ILE A 174 15.90 3.34 0.95
N ALA A 175 16.62 2.63 0.08
CA ALA A 175 17.63 1.66 0.50
C ALA A 175 18.75 2.30 1.33
N LYS A 176 19.18 3.53 1.01
CA LYS A 176 20.17 4.29 1.82
C LYS A 176 19.72 4.52 3.25
N LEU A 177 18.42 4.73 3.47
CA LEU A 177 17.84 4.96 4.81
C LEU A 177 17.56 3.66 5.57
N ARG A 178 17.70 2.51 4.90
CA ARG A 178 17.51 1.16 5.46
C ARG A 178 18.85 0.41 5.54
N ASN A 179 18.85 -0.89 5.28
CA ASN A 179 20.05 -1.73 5.41
C ASN A 179 20.98 -1.68 4.18
N LYS A 180 20.76 -0.73 3.27
CA LYS A 180 21.58 -0.48 2.07
C LYS A 180 21.65 -1.70 1.12
N LYS A 181 20.59 -2.49 1.07
CA LYS A 181 20.46 -3.62 0.15
C LYS A 181 19.21 -3.41 -0.74
N LEU A 182 19.39 -3.53 -2.06
CA LEU A 182 18.35 -3.39 -3.06
C LEU A 182 18.33 -4.61 -3.97
N THR A 183 17.21 -5.33 -3.99
CA THR A 183 16.96 -6.43 -4.93
C THR A 183 16.07 -5.92 -6.05
N SER A 184 16.63 -5.75 -7.26
CA SER A 184 15.85 -5.40 -8.45
C SER A 184 15.26 -6.65 -9.07
N VAL A 185 13.92 -6.71 -9.11
CA VAL A 185 13.18 -7.87 -9.63
C VAL A 185 12.66 -7.60 -11.03
N ASP A 186 12.97 -8.51 -11.94
CA ASP A 186 12.63 -8.41 -13.35
C ASP A 186 12.45 -9.79 -14.02
N LYS A 187 12.21 -9.82 -15.33
CA LYS A 187 12.16 -11.04 -16.16
C LYS A 187 12.98 -10.85 -17.45
N GLN A 188 14.20 -10.32 -17.34
CA GLN A 188 15.01 -9.93 -18.51
C GLN A 188 15.38 -11.08 -19.46
N ASN A 189 15.35 -12.32 -18.97
CA ASN A 189 15.61 -13.49 -19.82
C ASN A 189 14.53 -13.74 -20.87
N VAL A 190 13.34 -13.08 -20.73
CA VAL A 190 12.21 -13.24 -21.64
C VAL A 190 11.68 -11.90 -22.16
N LEU A 191 11.65 -10.86 -21.32
CA LEU A 191 10.98 -9.58 -21.63
C LEU A 191 11.99 -8.47 -21.99
N ASP A 192 11.77 -7.78 -23.11
CA ASP A 192 12.62 -6.65 -23.53
C ASP A 192 12.43 -5.42 -22.61
N SER A 193 11.23 -5.20 -22.08
CA SER A 193 10.98 -4.18 -21.03
C SER A 193 11.85 -4.42 -19.79
N SER A 194 12.01 -5.67 -19.38
CA SER A 194 12.88 -6.05 -18.25
C SER A 194 14.36 -5.94 -18.59
N LYS A 195 14.79 -6.12 -19.84
CA LYS A 195 16.17 -5.84 -20.28
C LYS A 195 16.48 -4.35 -20.12
N LEU A 196 15.56 -3.48 -20.56
CA LEU A 196 15.70 -2.03 -20.37
C LEU A 196 15.72 -1.66 -18.88
N TRP A 197 14.83 -2.27 -18.08
CA TRP A 197 14.76 -2.09 -16.64
C TRP A 197 16.12 -2.35 -15.98
N ARG A 198 16.67 -3.54 -16.15
CA ARG A 198 17.95 -3.94 -15.56
C ARG A 198 19.11 -3.05 -16.01
N LYS A 199 19.14 -2.69 -17.29
CA LYS A 199 20.13 -1.76 -17.83
C LYS A 199 20.13 -0.43 -17.08
N ILE A 200 18.95 0.17 -16.89
CA ILE A 200 18.81 1.48 -16.22
C ILE A 200 19.13 1.37 -14.73
N VAL A 201 18.70 0.30 -14.06
CA VAL A 201 19.05 0.07 -12.66
C VAL A 201 20.57 0.01 -12.49
N ASN A 202 21.28 -0.69 -13.38
CA ASN A 202 22.75 -0.75 -13.34
C ASN A 202 23.39 0.63 -13.58
N GLU A 203 22.92 1.38 -14.56
CA GLU A 203 23.43 2.74 -14.83
C GLU A 203 23.26 3.67 -13.61
N ILE A 204 22.11 3.62 -12.93
CA ILE A 204 21.84 4.45 -11.77
C ILE A 204 22.64 3.98 -10.55
N SER A 205 22.85 2.68 -10.38
CA SER A 205 23.57 2.10 -9.26
C SER A 205 25.00 2.67 -9.11
N GLU A 206 25.63 3.08 -10.21
CA GLU A 206 26.95 3.72 -10.20
C GLU A 206 26.99 5.02 -9.37
N SER A 207 25.82 5.69 -9.21
CA SER A 207 25.68 6.90 -8.40
C SER A 207 25.40 6.60 -6.91
N TYR A 208 25.23 5.32 -6.54
CA TYR A 208 24.91 4.89 -5.17
C TYR A 208 25.83 3.75 -4.69
N PRO A 209 27.17 3.98 -4.66
CA PRO A 209 28.15 2.92 -4.36
C PRO A 209 27.99 2.31 -2.96
N GLU A 210 27.28 2.99 -2.04
CA GLU A 210 27.00 2.50 -0.70
C GLU A 210 25.84 1.49 -0.63
N VAL A 211 25.05 1.31 -1.72
CA VAL A 211 23.92 0.38 -1.77
C VAL A 211 24.32 -0.89 -2.53
N GLN A 212 24.22 -2.02 -1.88
CA GLN A 212 24.43 -3.32 -2.51
C GLN A 212 23.23 -3.65 -3.41
N VAL A 213 23.47 -3.81 -4.72
CA VAL A 213 22.44 -4.16 -5.70
C VAL A 213 22.54 -5.64 -6.07
N GLU A 214 21.40 -6.31 -6.06
CA GLU A 214 21.23 -7.67 -6.52
C GLU A 214 20.09 -7.72 -7.54
N HIS A 215 20.24 -8.51 -8.60
CA HIS A 215 19.16 -8.72 -9.58
C HIS A 215 18.58 -10.13 -9.43
N MET A 216 17.24 -10.21 -9.40
CA MET A 216 16.56 -11.49 -9.27
C MET A 216 15.42 -11.61 -10.30
N TYR A 217 15.23 -12.78 -10.90
CA TYR A 217 14.06 -13.03 -11.71
C TYR A 217 12.81 -13.15 -10.82
N VAL A 218 11.69 -12.66 -11.31
CA VAL A 218 10.44 -12.58 -10.52
C VAL A 218 9.97 -13.94 -10.00
N ASP A 219 10.11 -14.99 -10.80
CA ASP A 219 9.77 -16.36 -10.38
C ASP A 219 10.68 -16.87 -9.25
N ASN A 220 11.98 -16.53 -9.29
CA ASN A 220 12.88 -16.82 -8.17
C ASN A 220 12.57 -15.94 -6.96
N ALA A 221 12.23 -14.66 -7.15
CA ALA A 221 11.86 -13.77 -6.05
C ALA A 221 10.63 -14.30 -5.28
N ALA A 222 9.60 -14.78 -5.98
CA ALA A 222 8.44 -15.42 -5.37
C ALA A 222 8.84 -16.64 -4.53
N MET A 223 9.68 -17.54 -5.06
CA MET A 223 10.19 -18.67 -4.29
C MET A 223 10.99 -18.23 -3.06
N GLN A 224 11.87 -17.24 -3.21
CA GLN A 224 12.75 -16.75 -2.15
C GLN A 224 12.01 -16.01 -1.04
N LEU A 225 10.90 -15.35 -1.34
CA LEU A 225 10.01 -14.77 -0.32
C LEU A 225 9.51 -15.83 0.67
N VAL A 226 9.22 -17.04 0.19
CA VAL A 226 8.76 -18.15 1.04
C VAL A 226 9.92 -18.87 1.74
N ILE A 227 11.05 -19.09 1.03
CA ILE A 227 12.16 -19.93 1.53
C ILE A 227 13.11 -19.15 2.44
N ASN A 228 13.44 -17.90 2.07
CA ASN A 228 14.41 -17.06 2.77
C ASN A 228 14.04 -15.56 2.69
N PRO A 229 12.88 -15.13 3.25
CA PRO A 229 12.43 -13.74 3.15
C PRO A 229 13.39 -12.74 3.78
N ARG A 230 14.15 -13.14 4.80
CA ARG A 230 15.09 -12.27 5.50
C ARG A 230 16.28 -11.79 4.66
N GLN A 231 16.50 -12.36 3.48
CA GLN A 231 17.51 -11.86 2.56
C GLN A 231 17.14 -10.51 1.93
N PHE A 232 15.83 -10.17 1.90
CA PHE A 232 15.35 -8.94 1.30
C PHE A 232 15.34 -7.77 2.30
N ASP A 233 15.70 -6.59 1.83
CA ASP A 233 15.52 -5.31 2.52
C ASP A 233 14.62 -4.42 1.67
N VAL A 234 15.07 -3.98 0.49
CA VAL A 234 14.27 -3.24 -0.49
C VAL A 234 14.13 -4.06 -1.76
N ILE A 235 12.90 -4.30 -2.19
CA ILE A 235 12.57 -4.92 -3.48
C ILE A 235 12.09 -3.82 -4.43
N LEU A 236 12.87 -3.58 -5.50
CA LEU A 236 12.47 -2.69 -6.59
C LEU A 236 11.88 -3.50 -7.73
N THR A 237 10.66 -3.15 -8.17
CA THR A 237 9.98 -3.92 -9.21
C THR A 237 8.99 -3.08 -10.03
N GLU A 238 8.68 -3.57 -11.24
CA GLU A 238 7.65 -3.02 -12.10
C GLU A 238 6.23 -3.25 -11.54
N ASN A 239 5.24 -2.64 -12.17
CA ASN A 239 3.87 -2.55 -11.65
C ASN A 239 3.23 -3.92 -11.35
N THR A 240 3.17 -4.82 -12.34
CA THR A 240 2.48 -6.11 -12.22
C THR A 240 3.19 -7.06 -11.27
N PHE A 241 4.53 -7.16 -11.37
CA PHE A 241 5.31 -8.00 -10.48
C PHE A 241 5.24 -7.48 -9.04
N GLY A 242 5.26 -6.14 -8.87
CA GLY A 242 5.16 -5.52 -7.55
C GLY A 242 3.81 -5.73 -6.89
N ASP A 243 2.73 -5.79 -7.67
CA ASP A 243 1.40 -6.12 -7.17
C ASP A 243 1.38 -7.53 -6.57
N ILE A 244 1.83 -8.51 -7.35
CA ILE A 244 1.81 -9.92 -6.95
C ILE A 244 2.75 -10.19 -5.78
N LEU A 245 4.01 -9.74 -5.87
CA LEU A 245 5.03 -10.01 -4.84
C LEU A 245 4.73 -9.32 -3.51
N SER A 246 4.10 -8.13 -3.53
CA SER A 246 3.73 -7.47 -2.28
C SER A 246 2.56 -8.16 -1.58
N ASP A 247 1.60 -8.70 -2.32
CA ASP A 247 0.50 -9.48 -1.75
C ASP A 247 1.02 -10.82 -1.18
N GLU A 248 1.97 -11.47 -1.86
CA GLU A 248 2.69 -12.62 -1.33
C GLU A 248 3.44 -12.26 -0.04
N ALA A 249 4.21 -11.16 -0.05
CA ALA A 249 4.94 -10.68 1.12
C ALA A 249 4.01 -10.35 2.30
N SER A 250 2.79 -9.85 2.03
CA SER A 250 1.80 -9.59 3.05
C SER A 250 1.38 -10.84 3.82
N MET A 251 1.21 -11.95 3.11
CA MET A 251 0.82 -13.22 3.73
C MET A 251 1.90 -13.78 4.65
N LEU A 252 3.18 -13.43 4.42
CA LEU A 252 4.27 -13.82 5.33
C LEU A 252 4.13 -13.15 6.70
N THR A 253 3.46 -12.01 6.77
CA THR A 253 3.20 -11.25 8.02
C THR A 253 1.93 -11.71 8.75
N GLY A 254 1.21 -12.68 8.19
CA GLY A 254 0.03 -13.31 8.79
C GLY A 254 -1.31 -12.81 8.27
N SER A 255 -1.40 -11.60 7.69
CA SER A 255 -2.63 -11.07 7.08
C SER A 255 -2.37 -9.87 6.18
N ILE A 256 -3.07 -9.78 5.06
CA ILE A 256 -3.11 -8.58 4.21
C ILE A 256 -3.70 -7.36 4.96
N GLY A 257 -4.49 -7.58 6.01
CA GLY A 257 -5.02 -6.55 6.91
C GLY A 257 -3.95 -5.84 7.76
N MET A 258 -2.70 -6.28 7.67
CA MET A 258 -1.53 -5.66 8.30
C MET A 258 -0.66 -4.84 7.34
N LEU A 259 -0.95 -4.84 6.03
CA LEU A 259 -0.10 -4.25 5.01
C LEU A 259 -0.59 -2.85 4.59
N PRO A 260 0.08 -1.77 5.03
CA PRO A 260 -0.20 -0.42 4.57
C PRO A 260 0.41 -0.15 3.19
N SER A 261 0.02 0.94 2.57
CA SER A 261 0.76 1.49 1.44
C SER A 261 0.75 3.02 1.37
N ALA A 262 1.78 3.57 0.70
CA ALA A 262 1.88 4.96 0.34
C ALA A 262 2.19 5.07 -1.16
N SER A 263 1.39 5.81 -1.90
CA SER A 263 1.65 6.15 -3.29
C SER A 263 2.15 7.59 -3.37
N LEU A 264 3.39 7.76 -3.80
CA LEU A 264 4.12 9.02 -3.79
C LEU A 264 4.60 9.40 -5.19
N GLY A 265 4.73 10.70 -5.43
CA GLY A 265 5.32 11.28 -6.64
C GLY A 265 6.42 12.29 -6.30
N ASP A 266 6.72 13.17 -7.27
CA ASP A 266 7.59 14.33 -7.02
C ASP A 266 6.78 15.53 -6.49
N GLY A 267 5.45 15.45 -6.51
CA GLY A 267 4.53 16.41 -5.90
C GLY A 267 4.42 16.27 -4.37
N LYS A 268 3.63 17.15 -3.76
CA LYS A 268 3.41 17.13 -2.30
C LYS A 268 2.36 16.10 -1.87
N VAL A 269 1.39 15.81 -2.73
CA VAL A 269 0.22 15.00 -2.37
C VAL A 269 0.52 13.52 -2.55
N GLY A 270 0.51 12.76 -1.46
CA GLY A 270 0.56 11.30 -1.48
C GLY A 270 -0.83 10.69 -1.29
N ILE A 271 -1.04 9.47 -1.79
CA ILE A 271 -2.22 8.64 -1.50
C ILE A 271 -1.79 7.56 -0.51
N TYR A 272 -2.55 7.41 0.55
CA TYR A 272 -2.31 6.46 1.65
C TYR A 272 -3.50 5.54 1.77
N GLU A 273 -3.29 4.26 1.53
CA GLU A 273 -4.35 3.25 1.46
C GLU A 273 -3.83 1.89 1.94
N PRO A 274 -4.66 1.02 2.54
CA PRO A 274 -4.26 -0.37 2.78
C PRO A 274 -4.08 -1.11 1.45
N CYS A 275 -3.28 -2.17 1.43
CA CYS A 275 -3.07 -2.97 0.22
C CYS A 275 -4.24 -3.90 -0.11
N HIS A 276 -5.05 -4.26 0.90
CA HIS A 276 -6.21 -5.14 0.71
C HIS A 276 -7.34 -4.48 -0.08
N GLY A 277 -8.20 -5.29 -0.70
CA GLY A 277 -9.39 -4.84 -1.42
C GLY A 277 -10.56 -4.49 -0.50
N SER A 278 -11.74 -4.33 -1.10
CA SER A 278 -12.97 -3.88 -0.44
C SER A 278 -13.70 -4.96 0.39
N ALA A 279 -13.35 -6.23 0.25
CA ALA A 279 -13.90 -7.37 0.99
C ALA A 279 -15.43 -7.27 1.21
N PRO A 280 -16.25 -7.24 0.14
CA PRO A 280 -17.68 -6.96 0.22
C PRO A 280 -18.46 -7.99 1.04
N ASP A 281 -17.92 -9.20 1.19
CA ASP A 281 -18.48 -10.30 1.99
C ASP A 281 -18.49 -10.02 3.49
N ILE A 282 -17.58 -9.19 3.99
CA ILE A 282 -17.48 -8.82 5.42
C ILE A 282 -17.85 -7.36 5.70
N ALA A 283 -18.17 -6.58 4.68
CA ALA A 283 -18.53 -5.17 4.81
C ALA A 283 -19.71 -4.96 5.77
N GLY A 284 -19.59 -3.98 6.68
CA GLY A 284 -20.62 -3.62 7.67
C GLY A 284 -20.80 -4.62 8.80
N LYS A 285 -19.96 -5.67 8.89
CA LYS A 285 -20.04 -6.68 9.96
C LYS A 285 -19.14 -6.37 11.16
N ASN A 286 -18.39 -5.27 11.12
CA ASN A 286 -17.47 -4.87 12.20
C ASN A 286 -16.42 -5.94 12.51
N ILE A 287 -15.88 -6.63 11.50
CA ILE A 287 -14.86 -7.68 11.66
C ILE A 287 -13.58 -7.42 10.86
N ALA A 288 -13.58 -6.41 9.99
CA ALA A 288 -12.42 -6.02 9.21
C ALA A 288 -11.27 -5.52 10.12
N ASN A 289 -10.05 -5.85 9.77
CA ASN A 289 -8.86 -5.36 10.48
C ASN A 289 -8.53 -3.92 10.04
N PRO A 290 -8.56 -2.91 10.95
CA PRO A 290 -8.28 -1.53 10.58
C PRO A 290 -6.78 -1.19 10.61
N ILE A 291 -5.91 -2.10 11.04
CA ILE A 291 -4.49 -1.81 11.32
C ILE A 291 -3.75 -1.37 10.05
N ALA A 292 -3.99 -2.00 8.90
CA ALA A 292 -3.35 -1.58 7.65
C ALA A 292 -3.67 -0.12 7.28
N THR A 293 -4.92 0.32 7.48
CA THR A 293 -5.31 1.71 7.23
C THR A 293 -4.69 2.66 8.26
N ILE A 294 -4.62 2.27 9.53
CA ILE A 294 -3.94 3.05 10.58
C ILE A 294 -2.43 3.15 10.28
N LEU A 295 -1.79 2.07 9.85
CA LEU A 295 -0.39 2.09 9.42
C LEU A 295 -0.19 2.93 8.15
N SER A 296 -1.18 3.01 7.26
CA SER A 296 -1.14 3.94 6.12
C SER A 296 -1.20 5.40 6.60
N VAL A 297 -1.95 5.69 7.67
CA VAL A 297 -1.89 7.00 8.35
C VAL A 297 -0.50 7.26 8.96
N VAL A 298 0.15 6.25 9.54
CA VAL A 298 1.54 6.37 10.02
C VAL A 298 2.48 6.77 8.88
N MET A 299 2.34 6.14 7.70
CA MET A 299 3.11 6.52 6.51
C MET A 299 2.79 7.95 6.05
N MET A 300 1.52 8.39 6.12
CA MET A 300 1.11 9.77 5.81
C MET A 300 1.79 10.78 6.74
N LEU A 301 1.80 10.52 8.03
CA LEU A 301 2.46 11.38 9.02
C LEU A 301 3.96 11.50 8.74
N ARG A 302 4.64 10.41 8.36
CA ARG A 302 6.07 10.41 8.04
C ARG A 302 6.37 11.08 6.71
N TYR A 303 5.72 10.65 5.63
CA TYR A 303 6.13 11.03 4.27
C TYR A 303 5.54 12.36 3.78
N SER A 304 4.28 12.68 4.12
CA SER A 304 3.67 13.96 3.72
C SER A 304 3.88 15.07 4.76
N PHE A 305 3.85 14.74 6.06
CA PHE A 305 3.80 15.76 7.11
C PHE A 305 5.10 15.88 7.91
N ASN A 306 6.05 14.95 7.76
CA ASN A 306 7.29 14.88 8.53
C ASN A 306 7.06 14.85 10.06
N LEU A 307 5.97 14.20 10.49
CA LEU A 307 5.55 14.03 11.88
C LEU A 307 5.98 12.64 12.40
N ASN A 308 7.30 12.43 12.49
CA ASN A 308 7.86 11.11 12.84
C ASN A 308 7.50 10.68 14.27
N LYS A 309 7.50 11.62 15.23
CA LYS A 309 7.18 11.32 16.63
C LYS A 309 5.72 10.88 16.81
N GLU A 310 4.81 11.53 16.11
CA GLU A 310 3.38 11.21 16.09
C GLU A 310 3.15 9.83 15.46
N ALA A 311 3.87 9.54 14.38
CA ALA A 311 3.86 8.24 13.71
C ALA A 311 4.35 7.12 14.63
N ASP A 312 5.47 7.32 15.34
CA ASP A 312 6.08 6.34 16.25
C ASP A 312 5.12 5.99 17.41
N ILE A 313 4.36 6.98 17.91
CA ILE A 313 3.37 6.74 18.99
C ILE A 313 2.22 5.84 18.51
N ILE A 314 1.74 6.02 17.28
CA ILE A 314 0.69 5.14 16.73
C ILE A 314 1.23 3.71 16.57
N GLU A 315 2.44 3.55 16.04
CA GLU A 315 3.05 2.22 15.90
C GLU A 315 3.25 1.53 17.24
N GLU A 316 3.71 2.27 18.25
CA GLU A 316 3.87 1.72 19.59
C GLU A 316 2.52 1.35 20.23
N ALA A 317 1.47 2.16 20.01
CA ALA A 317 0.12 1.84 20.44
C ALA A 317 -0.39 0.53 19.80
N ILE A 318 -0.17 0.33 18.50
CA ILE A 318 -0.50 -0.93 17.79
C ILE A 318 0.26 -2.11 18.43
N LYS A 319 1.58 -2.00 18.63
CA LYS A 319 2.39 -3.05 19.27
C LYS A 319 1.85 -3.41 20.65
N ASN A 320 1.51 -2.40 21.48
CA ASN A 320 0.99 -2.62 22.82
C ASN A 320 -0.39 -3.31 22.81
N VAL A 321 -1.29 -2.96 21.88
CA VAL A 321 -2.57 -3.65 21.69
C VAL A 321 -2.36 -5.13 21.33
N LEU A 322 -1.45 -5.39 20.38
CA LEU A 322 -1.11 -6.75 19.99
C LEU A 322 -0.44 -7.54 21.13
N LYS A 323 0.42 -6.91 21.92
CA LYS A 323 1.07 -7.50 23.12
C LYS A 323 0.06 -7.86 24.19
N ASP A 324 -0.98 -7.02 24.40
CA ASP A 324 -2.07 -7.26 25.34
C ASP A 324 -3.07 -8.34 24.87
N GLY A 325 -2.81 -8.90 23.68
CA GLY A 325 -3.51 -10.06 23.15
C GLY A 325 -4.76 -9.77 22.33
N TYR A 326 -5.02 -8.53 21.93
CA TYR A 326 -6.17 -8.21 21.07
C TYR A 326 -5.90 -8.62 19.60
N ARG A 327 -6.88 -9.25 18.96
CA ARG A 327 -6.78 -9.76 17.58
C ARG A 327 -8.10 -9.59 16.84
N THR A 328 -8.03 -9.07 15.61
CA THR A 328 -9.13 -9.18 14.65
C THR A 328 -9.20 -10.58 14.08
N SER A 329 -10.30 -10.93 13.39
CA SER A 329 -10.57 -12.29 12.92
C SER A 329 -9.48 -12.89 12.05
N ASP A 330 -8.83 -12.07 11.22
CA ASP A 330 -7.81 -12.44 10.24
C ASP A 330 -6.44 -12.80 10.86
N ILE A 331 -6.15 -12.24 12.04
CA ILE A 331 -4.90 -12.48 12.81
C ILE A 331 -5.17 -13.21 14.13
N TYR A 332 -6.38 -13.76 14.30
CA TYR A 332 -6.77 -14.45 15.51
C TYR A 332 -6.16 -15.86 15.58
N THR A 333 -5.65 -16.20 16.74
CA THR A 333 -5.26 -17.55 17.12
C THR A 333 -5.81 -17.84 18.51
N ASP A 334 -6.02 -19.13 18.83
CA ASP A 334 -6.58 -19.53 20.12
C ASP A 334 -5.75 -19.01 21.30
N GLY A 335 -6.45 -18.58 22.36
CA GLY A 335 -5.84 -18.01 23.57
C GLY A 335 -5.75 -16.49 23.58
N TYR A 336 -6.05 -15.81 22.47
CA TYR A 336 -6.10 -14.35 22.36
C TYR A 336 -7.52 -13.79 22.47
N LYS A 337 -7.65 -12.46 22.62
CA LYS A 337 -8.93 -11.74 22.71
C LYS A 337 -9.38 -11.34 21.30
N LYS A 338 -10.43 -11.99 20.80
CA LYS A 338 -11.02 -11.63 19.50
C LYS A 338 -11.86 -10.37 19.60
N VAL A 339 -11.58 -9.39 18.74
CA VAL A 339 -12.25 -8.08 18.71
C VAL A 339 -12.69 -7.70 17.30
N GLY A 340 -13.65 -6.78 17.21
CA GLY A 340 -14.09 -6.19 15.94
C GLY A 340 -13.28 -4.97 15.53
N THR A 341 -13.62 -4.42 14.36
CA THR A 341 -12.98 -3.24 13.76
C THR A 341 -12.96 -2.04 14.70
N ILE A 342 -14.13 -1.69 15.24
CA ILE A 342 -14.31 -0.52 16.11
C ILE A 342 -13.56 -0.72 17.44
N GLU A 343 -13.63 -1.91 18.03
CA GLU A 343 -12.97 -2.21 19.29
C GLU A 343 -11.45 -2.19 19.14
N MET A 344 -10.91 -2.77 18.07
CA MET A 344 -9.47 -2.69 17.76
C MET A 344 -9.01 -1.23 17.66
N GLY A 345 -9.76 -0.39 16.94
CA GLY A 345 -9.49 1.03 16.84
C GLY A 345 -9.51 1.76 18.19
N ASN A 346 -10.51 1.49 19.02
CA ASN A 346 -10.62 2.09 20.35
C ASN A 346 -9.45 1.68 21.27
N GLU A 347 -9.03 0.41 21.21
CA GLU A 347 -7.88 -0.07 21.99
C GLU A 347 -6.56 0.60 21.57
N ILE A 348 -6.40 0.88 20.27
CA ILE A 348 -5.25 1.66 19.77
C ILE A 348 -5.33 3.12 20.25
N ILE A 349 -6.50 3.77 20.11
CA ILE A 349 -6.73 5.17 20.54
C ILE A 349 -6.48 5.35 22.04
N ASN A 350 -6.87 4.39 22.86
CA ASN A 350 -6.68 4.45 24.32
C ASN A 350 -5.20 4.37 24.74
N ARG A 351 -4.30 3.89 23.86
CA ARG A 351 -2.85 3.79 24.10
C ARG A 351 -2.04 4.91 23.45
N ILE A 352 -2.68 5.77 22.65
CA ILE A 352 -2.13 7.02 22.16
C ILE A 352 -2.21 8.11 23.25
#